data_df026f23d33af662892297d2699e2cea
#
_entry.id   df026f23d33af662892297d2699e2cea
#
_cell.length_a   1.000
_cell.length_b   1.000
_cell.length_c   1.000
_cell.angle_alpha   90.00
_cell.angle_beta   90.00
_cell.angle_gamma   90.00
#
_symmetry.space_group_name_H-M   'P 1'
#
loop_
_entity.id
_entity.type
_entity.pdbx_description
1 polymer ?
#
loop_
_entity_poly.entity_id
_entity_poly.type
_entity_poly.pdbx_seq_one_letter_code
_entity_poly.pdbx_strand_id
1 'polypeptide(L)'
;MRIVEVIENKKQYLDLLLLADEQEDMVDRYLYKGKMYVLDDDGVKCECVVTDEGNGILEIKNIATVPPFQRKGYAKALIEFLVEKYRRQFSILQVGTGDSPLTIPFYEKCGFVRSHTVPNFFTDHYDHPIYECGAEALMRGPILNTISLIDSSRPFSPQMSMIAFSPMLGFWFSCFRP
;
A
#
# COMPACT_ATOMS: atom_id res chain seq x y z
N MET A 1 -4.46 9.85 19.78
CA MET A 1 -4.09 9.05 18.57
C MET A 1 -3.62 7.68 19.02
N ARG A 2 -4.19 6.60 18.51
CA ARG A 2 -3.81 5.20 18.77
C ARG A 2 -3.91 4.37 17.49
N ILE A 3 -3.08 3.34 17.34
CA ILE A 3 -3.15 2.41 16.22
C ILE A 3 -3.60 1.06 16.78
N VAL A 4 -4.64 0.48 16.15
CA VAL A 4 -5.29 -0.74 16.60
C VAL A 4 -5.30 -1.76 15.47
N GLU A 5 -4.96 -3.01 15.78
CA GLU A 5 -5.10 -4.13 14.84
C GLU A 5 -6.57 -4.56 14.78
N VAL A 6 -7.12 -4.65 13.56
CA VAL A 6 -8.50 -5.12 13.32
C VAL A 6 -8.44 -6.61 13.00
N ILE A 7 -8.89 -7.44 13.95
CA ILE A 7 -8.85 -8.90 13.81
C ILE A 7 -10.12 -9.41 13.12
N GLU A 8 -11.28 -8.89 13.53
CA GLU A 8 -12.59 -9.34 13.07
C GLU A 8 -13.34 -8.22 12.35
N ASN A 9 -14.32 -8.60 11.54
CA ASN A 9 -15.22 -7.68 10.84
C ASN A 9 -14.48 -6.54 10.10
N LYS A 10 -13.39 -6.87 9.38
CA LYS A 10 -12.59 -5.88 8.64
C LYS A 10 -13.42 -5.10 7.61
N LYS A 11 -14.45 -5.72 7.03
CA LYS A 11 -15.36 -5.07 6.06
C LYS A 11 -16.21 -3.94 6.65
N GLN A 12 -16.23 -3.74 7.96
CA GLN A 12 -16.84 -2.54 8.55
C GLN A 12 -16.16 -1.24 8.08
N TYR A 13 -14.94 -1.34 7.54
CA TYR A 13 -14.17 -0.23 6.96
C TYR A 13 -14.13 -0.25 5.43
N LEU A 14 -15.09 -0.95 4.79
CA LEU A 14 -15.10 -1.12 3.33
C LEU A 14 -15.06 0.22 2.58
N ASP A 15 -15.85 1.21 3.02
CA ASP A 15 -15.85 2.54 2.41
C ASP A 15 -14.47 3.20 2.43
N LEU A 16 -13.68 2.95 3.47
CA LEU A 16 -12.32 3.48 3.58
C LEU A 16 -11.34 2.68 2.72
N LEU A 17 -11.47 1.34 2.69
CA LEU A 17 -10.67 0.48 1.83
C LEU A 17 -10.87 0.81 0.35
N LEU A 18 -12.11 1.10 -0.06
CA LEU A 18 -12.45 1.48 -1.44
C LEU A 18 -11.94 2.88 -1.84
N LEU A 19 -11.40 3.68 -0.92
CA LEU A 19 -10.69 4.91 -1.29
C LEU A 19 -9.34 4.64 -1.93
N ALA A 20 -8.74 3.49 -1.63
CA ALA A 20 -7.45 3.10 -2.14
C ALA A 20 -7.55 1.98 -3.20
N ASP A 21 -8.65 1.26 -3.25
CA ASP A 21 -8.93 0.22 -4.24
C ASP A 21 -10.34 0.43 -4.81
N GLU A 22 -10.49 0.35 -6.12
CA GLU A 22 -11.77 0.70 -6.76
C GLU A 22 -12.80 -0.45 -6.73
N GLN A 23 -12.35 -1.68 -6.39
CA GLN A 23 -13.17 -2.88 -6.50
C GLN A 23 -13.16 -3.71 -5.22
N GLU A 24 -14.35 -4.07 -4.73
CA GLU A 24 -14.48 -4.90 -3.53
C GLU A 24 -13.90 -6.31 -3.71
N ASP A 25 -14.04 -6.91 -4.89
CA ASP A 25 -13.46 -8.22 -5.18
C ASP A 25 -11.92 -8.21 -5.16
N MET A 26 -11.30 -7.09 -5.51
CA MET A 26 -9.86 -6.90 -5.35
C MET A 26 -9.47 -6.79 -3.87
N VAL A 27 -10.24 -6.03 -3.09
CA VAL A 27 -10.07 -5.94 -1.63
C VAL A 27 -10.16 -7.32 -0.98
N ASP A 28 -11.12 -8.15 -1.40
CA ASP A 28 -11.33 -9.50 -0.87
C ASP A 28 -10.15 -10.45 -1.08
N ARG A 29 -9.33 -10.23 -2.11
CA ARG A 29 -8.14 -11.07 -2.39
C ARG A 29 -7.08 -11.00 -1.29
N TYR A 30 -6.96 -9.86 -0.61
CA TYR A 30 -5.93 -9.64 0.40
C TYR A 30 -6.47 -9.39 1.81
N LEU A 31 -7.69 -8.90 1.98
CA LEU A 31 -8.21 -8.42 3.26
C LEU A 31 -8.17 -9.48 4.37
N TYR A 32 -8.59 -10.69 4.06
CA TYR A 32 -8.64 -11.77 5.04
C TYR A 32 -7.29 -12.46 5.27
N LYS A 33 -6.40 -12.42 4.29
CA LYS A 33 -5.04 -12.94 4.42
C LYS A 33 -4.12 -11.97 5.16
N GLY A 34 -4.38 -10.68 4.98
CA GLY A 34 -3.58 -9.59 5.54
C GLY A 34 -3.91 -9.26 6.98
N LYS A 35 -3.02 -8.53 7.60
CA LYS A 35 -3.27 -7.84 8.87
C LYS A 35 -3.71 -6.42 8.58
N MET A 36 -4.79 -6.01 9.22
CA MET A 36 -5.36 -4.69 9.06
C MET A 36 -5.12 -3.84 10.32
N TYR A 37 -4.73 -2.62 10.13
CA TYR A 37 -4.54 -1.61 11.18
C TYR A 37 -5.37 -0.38 10.89
N VAL A 38 -5.95 0.20 11.94
CA VAL A 38 -6.62 1.50 11.87
C VAL A 38 -5.95 2.48 12.83
N LEU A 39 -5.82 3.72 12.39
CA LEU A 39 -5.39 4.83 13.22
C LEU A 39 -6.63 5.60 13.67
N ASP A 40 -6.86 5.58 14.97
CA ASP A 40 -7.97 6.23 15.65
C ASP A 40 -7.48 7.48 16.39
N ASP A 41 -8.05 8.62 16.05
CA ASP A 41 -7.78 9.92 16.65
C ASP A 41 -9.12 10.70 16.72
N ASP A 42 -9.91 10.39 17.75
CA ASP A 42 -11.31 10.79 17.82
C ASP A 42 -12.10 10.29 16.59
N GLY A 43 -12.15 8.95 16.46
CA GLY A 43 -12.64 8.20 15.31
C GLY A 43 -11.55 7.85 14.30
N VAL A 44 -11.81 6.82 13.49
CA VAL A 44 -10.85 6.30 12.52
C VAL A 44 -10.53 7.34 11.45
N LYS A 45 -9.24 7.64 11.26
CA LYS A 45 -8.73 8.61 10.29
C LYS A 45 -8.00 7.96 9.12
N CYS A 46 -7.39 6.80 9.37
CA CYS A 46 -6.60 6.10 8.38
C CYS A 46 -6.65 4.59 8.64
N GLU A 47 -6.58 3.80 7.59
CA GLU A 47 -6.42 2.35 7.68
C GLU A 47 -5.23 1.88 6.85
N CYS A 48 -4.77 0.66 7.09
CA CYS A 48 -3.76 -0.01 6.29
C CYS A 48 -3.91 -1.53 6.39
N VAL A 49 -3.76 -2.22 5.26
CA VAL A 49 -3.69 -3.67 5.19
C VAL A 49 -2.31 -4.09 4.68
N VAL A 50 -1.68 -5.03 5.39
CA VAL A 50 -0.38 -5.58 5.00
C VAL A 50 -0.45 -7.10 4.88
N THR A 51 0.31 -7.67 3.95
CA THR A 51 0.45 -9.11 3.73
C THR A 51 1.91 -9.53 3.77
N ASP A 52 2.15 -10.76 4.23
CA ASP A 52 3.46 -11.43 4.13
C ASP A 52 3.56 -12.07 2.74
N GLU A 53 4.46 -11.56 1.91
CA GLU A 53 4.71 -12.08 0.56
C GLU A 53 5.82 -13.15 0.54
N GLY A 54 6.29 -13.56 1.71
CA GLY A 54 7.42 -14.48 1.85
C GLY A 54 8.78 -13.80 1.64
N ASN A 55 9.83 -14.57 1.76
CA ASN A 55 11.21 -14.11 1.57
C ASN A 55 11.62 -12.86 2.37
N GLY A 56 10.93 -12.60 3.49
CA GLY A 56 11.19 -11.42 4.32
C GLY A 56 10.60 -10.12 3.77
N ILE A 57 9.61 -10.21 2.89
CA ILE A 57 8.91 -9.08 2.29
C ILE A 57 7.53 -8.93 2.94
N LEU A 58 7.26 -7.76 3.50
CA LEU A 58 5.95 -7.30 3.92
C LEU A 58 5.43 -6.31 2.88
N GLU A 59 4.22 -6.50 2.39
CA GLU A 59 3.63 -5.59 1.40
C GLU A 59 2.42 -4.86 1.96
N ILE A 60 2.39 -3.54 1.76
CA ILE A 60 1.21 -2.72 1.97
C ILE A 60 0.28 -2.94 0.78
N LYS A 61 -0.85 -3.60 1.01
CA LYS A 61 -1.88 -3.85 -0.01
C LYS A 61 -2.89 -2.73 -0.12
N ASN A 62 -3.15 -2.07 0.98
CA ASN A 62 -4.08 -0.95 1.04
C ASN A 62 -3.65 0.00 2.16
N ILE A 63 -3.74 1.29 1.94
CA ILE A 63 -3.63 2.33 2.97
C ILE A 63 -4.43 3.57 2.53
N ALA A 64 -5.45 3.93 3.23
CA ALA A 64 -6.30 5.05 2.93
C ALA A 64 -6.47 5.98 4.12
N THR A 65 -6.56 7.27 3.84
CA THR A 65 -6.88 8.30 4.83
C THR A 65 -8.21 8.94 4.47
N VAL A 66 -9.10 9.04 5.43
CA VAL A 66 -10.39 9.72 5.28
C VAL A 66 -10.18 11.12 4.70
N PRO A 67 -10.85 11.51 3.61
CA PRO A 67 -10.53 12.70 2.83
C PRO A 67 -10.32 14.00 3.62
N PRO A 68 -11.17 14.41 4.61
CA PRO A 68 -10.95 15.64 5.39
C PRO A 68 -9.69 15.60 6.29
N PHE A 69 -9.07 14.44 6.44
CA PHE A 69 -7.90 14.23 7.29
C PHE A 69 -6.62 13.94 6.50
N GLN A 70 -6.68 13.93 5.19
CA GLN A 70 -5.51 13.80 4.33
C GLN A 70 -4.51 14.94 4.55
N ARG A 71 -3.22 14.70 4.22
CA ARG A 71 -2.09 15.65 4.39
C ARG A 71 -1.79 16.04 5.85
N LYS A 72 -2.42 15.39 6.84
CA LYS A 72 -2.19 15.63 8.27
C LYS A 72 -1.23 14.64 8.91
N GLY A 73 -0.60 13.77 8.11
CA GLY A 73 0.44 12.84 8.57
C GLY A 73 -0.06 11.47 9.03
N TYR A 74 -1.36 11.18 8.97
CA TYR A 74 -1.92 9.91 9.47
C TYR A 74 -1.37 8.67 8.73
N ALA A 75 -1.33 8.70 7.39
CA ALA A 75 -0.75 7.59 6.61
C ALA A 75 0.75 7.41 6.91
N LYS A 76 1.50 8.51 7.06
CA LYS A 76 2.91 8.45 7.46
C LYS A 76 3.08 7.81 8.84
N ALA A 77 2.25 8.17 9.80
CA ALA A 77 2.29 7.58 11.14
C ALA A 77 1.99 6.06 11.13
N LEU A 78 1.07 5.60 10.26
CA LEU A 78 0.83 4.17 10.06
C LEU A 78 2.04 3.47 9.43
N ILE A 79 2.68 4.06 8.43
CA ILE A 79 3.90 3.50 7.82
C ILE A 79 5.02 3.40 8.85
N GLU A 80 5.28 4.44 9.63
CA GLU A 80 6.29 4.45 10.70
C GLU A 80 6.01 3.36 11.76
N PHE A 81 4.74 3.18 12.12
CA PHE A 81 4.32 2.11 13.02
C PHE A 81 4.60 0.71 12.41
N LEU A 82 4.29 0.49 11.13
CA LEU A 82 4.55 -0.78 10.46
C LEU A 82 6.05 -1.10 10.43
N VAL A 83 6.88 -0.11 10.08
CA VAL A 83 8.34 -0.24 10.07
C VAL A 83 8.84 -0.67 11.45
N GLU A 84 8.45 0.04 12.51
CA GLU A 84 8.90 -0.28 13.88
C GLU A 84 8.39 -1.66 14.35
N LYS A 85 7.11 -1.96 14.09
CA LYS A 85 6.49 -3.23 14.48
C LYS A 85 7.15 -4.42 13.81
N TYR A 86 7.50 -4.30 12.53
CA TYR A 86 7.89 -5.43 11.69
C TYR A 86 9.39 -5.50 11.37
N ARG A 87 10.20 -4.52 11.73
CA ARG A 87 11.64 -4.44 11.41
C ARG A 87 12.45 -5.68 11.80
N ARG A 88 12.02 -6.47 12.78
CA ARG A 88 12.71 -7.71 13.20
C ARG A 88 12.23 -8.95 12.45
N GLN A 89 11.10 -8.88 11.76
CA GLN A 89 10.48 -10.01 11.08
C GLN A 89 10.68 -9.95 9.57
N PHE A 90 10.66 -8.74 9.00
CA PHE A 90 10.79 -8.50 7.56
C PHE A 90 12.01 -7.64 7.28
N SER A 91 12.62 -7.87 6.12
CA SER A 91 13.77 -7.09 5.64
C SER A 91 13.36 -5.97 4.70
N ILE A 92 12.19 -6.12 4.08
CA ILE A 92 11.67 -5.20 3.08
C ILE A 92 10.20 -4.89 3.43
N LEU A 93 9.86 -3.61 3.48
CA LEU A 93 8.48 -3.14 3.39
C LEU A 93 8.29 -2.57 2.00
N GLN A 94 7.37 -3.12 1.22
CA GLN A 94 7.10 -2.65 -0.15
C GLN A 94 5.66 -2.19 -0.32
N VAL A 95 5.42 -1.44 -1.38
CA VAL A 95 4.09 -1.05 -1.84
C VAL A 95 4.08 -0.94 -3.35
N GLY A 96 3.01 -1.39 -4.00
CA GLY A 96 2.73 -1.12 -5.39
C GLY A 96 1.97 0.19 -5.53
N THR A 97 2.32 1.04 -6.50
CA THR A 97 1.60 2.27 -6.79
C THR A 97 1.67 2.62 -8.28
N GLY A 98 0.66 3.30 -8.78
CA GLY A 98 0.71 3.87 -10.12
C GLY A 98 1.81 4.93 -10.26
N ASP A 99 2.09 5.34 -11.49
CA ASP A 99 3.05 6.42 -11.77
C ASP A 99 2.41 7.79 -11.53
N SER A 100 2.09 8.05 -10.27
CA SER A 100 1.40 9.25 -9.84
C SER A 100 2.36 10.30 -9.30
N PRO A 101 2.24 11.57 -9.72
CA PRO A 101 3.02 12.67 -9.16
C PRO A 101 2.65 13.01 -7.71
N LEU A 102 1.59 12.42 -7.16
CA LEU A 102 1.13 12.64 -5.79
C LEU A 102 1.58 11.54 -4.85
N THR A 103 1.47 10.27 -5.26
CA THR A 103 1.74 9.12 -4.39
C THR A 103 3.22 8.81 -4.29
N ILE A 104 3.97 8.82 -5.40
CA ILE A 104 5.41 8.53 -5.38
C ILE A 104 6.18 9.49 -4.46
N PRO A 105 6.04 10.83 -4.55
CA PRO A 105 6.73 11.74 -3.65
C PRO A 105 6.33 11.58 -2.16
N PHE A 106 5.10 11.11 -1.89
CA PHE A 106 4.68 10.80 -0.53
C PHE A 106 5.49 9.63 0.04
N TYR A 107 5.62 8.54 -0.71
CA TYR A 107 6.39 7.37 -0.26
C TYR A 107 7.88 7.67 -0.16
N GLU A 108 8.44 8.42 -1.11
CA GLU A 108 9.84 8.88 -1.05
C GLU A 108 10.11 9.70 0.24
N LYS A 109 9.17 10.56 0.65
CA LYS A 109 9.23 11.26 1.94
C LYS A 109 9.09 10.35 3.16
N CYS A 110 8.52 9.16 2.99
CA CYS A 110 8.48 8.11 4.01
C CYS A 110 9.74 7.22 3.99
N GLY A 111 10.71 7.50 3.10
CA GLY A 111 11.97 6.78 3.00
C GLY A 111 11.97 5.62 2.00
N PHE A 112 10.91 5.43 1.23
CA PHE A 112 10.87 4.42 0.18
C PHE A 112 11.73 4.83 -1.01
N VAL A 113 12.29 3.85 -1.70
CA VAL A 113 13.02 4.01 -2.94
C VAL A 113 12.39 3.16 -4.04
N ARG A 114 12.47 3.59 -5.28
CA ARG A 114 11.98 2.81 -6.42
C ARG A 114 12.79 1.52 -6.54
N SER A 115 12.08 0.39 -6.65
CA SER A 115 12.65 -0.95 -6.75
C SER A 115 12.56 -1.45 -8.19
N HIS A 116 11.34 -1.67 -8.67
CA HIS A 116 11.09 -2.18 -10.02
C HIS A 116 9.72 -1.74 -10.52
N THR A 117 9.43 -2.01 -11.78
CA THR A 117 8.16 -1.71 -12.42
C THR A 117 7.55 -2.99 -13.00
N VAL A 118 6.23 -3.11 -12.92
CA VAL A 118 5.47 -4.18 -13.55
C VAL A 118 4.68 -3.58 -14.71
N PRO A 119 5.09 -3.83 -15.95
CA PRO A 119 4.37 -3.32 -17.12
C PRO A 119 3.01 -4.02 -17.27
N ASN A 120 2.08 -3.37 -17.94
CA ASN A 120 0.72 -3.85 -18.26
C ASN A 120 -0.13 -4.28 -17.08
N PHE A 121 0.33 -3.92 -15.87
CA PHE A 121 -0.31 -4.39 -14.67
C PHE A 121 -1.81 -4.05 -14.59
N PHE A 122 -2.17 -2.79 -14.81
CA PHE A 122 -3.56 -2.33 -14.73
C PHE A 122 -4.43 -2.89 -15.86
N THR A 123 -3.89 -3.02 -17.07
CA THR A 123 -4.62 -3.60 -18.21
C THR A 123 -4.86 -5.10 -18.07
N ASP A 124 -4.00 -5.81 -17.34
CA ASP A 124 -4.10 -7.26 -17.18
C ASP A 124 -5.03 -7.65 -16.00
N HIS A 125 -5.31 -6.73 -15.07
CA HIS A 125 -6.02 -7.05 -13.84
C HIS A 125 -7.32 -6.29 -13.62
N TYR A 126 -7.57 -5.23 -14.39
CA TYR A 126 -8.79 -4.43 -14.32
C TYR A 126 -9.51 -4.42 -15.66
N ASP A 127 -10.83 -4.50 -15.64
CA ASP A 127 -11.69 -4.51 -16.81
C ASP A 127 -12.08 -3.12 -17.32
N HIS A 128 -11.66 -2.09 -16.61
CA HIS A 128 -11.90 -0.68 -16.96
C HIS A 128 -10.67 0.19 -16.68
N PRO A 129 -10.56 1.37 -17.36
CA PRO A 129 -9.49 2.31 -17.08
C PRO A 129 -9.56 2.84 -15.66
N ILE A 130 -8.43 2.88 -14.95
CA ILE A 130 -8.32 3.43 -13.62
C ILE A 130 -7.93 4.91 -13.71
N TYR A 131 -8.70 5.75 -13.01
CA TYR A 131 -8.50 7.20 -13.01
C TYR A 131 -7.98 7.68 -11.66
N GLU A 132 -6.91 8.46 -11.66
CA GLU A 132 -6.39 9.10 -10.47
C GLU A 132 -6.73 10.58 -10.45
N CYS A 133 -7.31 11.07 -9.33
CA CYS A 133 -7.55 12.49 -9.05
C CYS A 133 -8.50 13.27 -9.96
N GLY A 134 -9.52 12.64 -10.58
CA GLY A 134 -10.61 13.36 -11.24
C GLY A 134 -10.22 14.24 -12.45
N ALA A 135 -8.94 14.36 -12.77
CA ALA A 135 -8.44 14.79 -14.06
C ALA A 135 -8.18 13.54 -14.90
N GLU A 136 -8.30 13.61 -16.22
CA GLU A 136 -7.81 12.60 -17.14
C GLU A 136 -6.29 12.38 -16.97
N ALA A 137 -5.87 11.98 -15.81
CA ALA A 137 -4.62 11.31 -15.61
C ALA A 137 -4.82 9.90 -16.15
N LEU A 138 -4.98 9.81 -17.49
CA LEU A 138 -4.52 8.64 -18.19
C LEU A 138 -3.21 8.29 -17.51
N MET A 139 -3.21 7.23 -16.70
CA MET A 139 -1.95 6.62 -16.34
C MET A 139 -1.20 6.42 -17.65
N ARG A 140 -0.18 7.19 -17.88
CA ARG A 140 0.62 7.15 -19.10
C ARG A 140 1.40 5.85 -19.07
N GLY A 141 0.73 4.77 -19.46
CA GLY A 141 1.21 3.42 -19.51
C GLY A 141 0.71 2.58 -18.33
N PRO A 142 0.41 1.31 -18.57
CA PRO A 142 -0.10 0.35 -17.60
C PRO A 142 1.03 -0.14 -16.67
N ILE A 143 1.73 0.78 -15.98
CA ILE A 143 2.92 0.46 -15.20
C ILE A 143 2.61 0.62 -13.71
N LEU A 144 2.78 -0.47 -12.96
CA LEU A 144 2.85 -0.45 -11.52
C LEU A 144 4.30 -0.21 -11.08
N ASN A 145 4.54 0.83 -10.29
CA ASN A 145 5.82 1.05 -9.64
C ASN A 145 5.84 0.34 -8.29
N THR A 146 6.77 -0.58 -8.09
CA THR A 146 7.06 -1.11 -6.77
C THR A 146 8.13 -0.24 -6.12
N ILE A 147 7.83 0.27 -4.93
CA ILE A 147 8.75 1.05 -4.12
C ILE A 147 8.96 0.32 -2.80
N SER A 148 10.17 0.34 -2.29
CA SER A 148 10.57 -0.47 -1.13
C SER A 148 11.36 0.35 -0.14
N LEU A 149 11.12 0.09 1.14
CA LEU A 149 11.97 0.51 2.25
C LEU A 149 12.80 -0.69 2.68
N ILE A 150 14.11 -0.59 2.59
CA ILE A 150 15.06 -1.64 2.96
C ILE A 150 15.62 -1.31 4.34
N ASP A 151 15.58 -2.28 5.25
CA ASP A 151 16.29 -2.14 6.53
C ASP A 151 17.81 -2.25 6.29
N SER A 152 18.47 -1.11 6.22
CA SER A 152 19.91 -1.00 6.03
C SER A 152 20.76 -1.54 7.22
N SER A 153 20.13 -1.91 8.33
CA SER A 153 20.80 -2.48 9.49
C SER A 153 21.09 -3.99 9.37
N ARG A 154 20.54 -4.66 8.35
CA ARG A 154 20.75 -6.09 8.08
C ARG A 154 21.74 -6.29 6.95
N PRO A 155 22.72 -7.21 7.06
CA PRO A 155 23.62 -7.55 5.97
C PRO A 155 22.82 -8.13 4.79
N PHE A 156 23.08 -7.60 3.60
CA PHE A 156 22.49 -8.06 2.34
C PHE A 156 22.82 -9.55 2.13
N SER A 157 21.80 -10.42 2.12
CA SER A 157 21.98 -11.81 1.76
C SER A 157 21.98 -11.93 0.23
N PRO A 158 23.02 -12.52 -0.39
CA PRO A 158 23.11 -12.66 -1.85
C PRO A 158 22.00 -13.52 -2.48
N GLN A 159 21.19 -14.20 -1.68
CA GLN A 159 20.08 -15.05 -2.14
C GLN A 159 18.81 -14.25 -2.53
N MET A 160 18.78 -12.91 -2.31
CA MET A 160 17.61 -12.07 -2.64
C MET A 160 17.56 -11.61 -4.11
N SER A 161 18.46 -12.07 -4.99
CA SER A 161 18.49 -11.64 -6.40
C SER A 161 17.50 -12.36 -7.33
N MET A 162 16.69 -13.28 -6.81
CA MET A 162 15.59 -13.92 -7.54
C MET A 162 14.29 -13.76 -6.74
N ILE A 163 13.69 -12.59 -6.79
CA ILE A 163 12.32 -12.40 -6.32
C ILE A 163 11.41 -13.07 -7.35
N ALA A 164 10.98 -14.29 -7.06
CA ALA A 164 9.95 -14.95 -7.83
C ALA A 164 8.63 -14.18 -7.61
N PHE A 165 8.12 -13.60 -8.68
CA PHE A 165 6.84 -12.92 -8.70
C PHE A 165 5.72 -13.88 -8.31
N SER A 166 5.01 -13.59 -7.22
CA SER A 166 3.67 -14.09 -7.02
C SER A 166 2.71 -13.18 -7.82
N PRO A 167 1.92 -13.71 -8.77
CA PRO A 167 1.01 -12.91 -9.58
C PRO A 167 -0.25 -12.44 -8.85
N MET A 168 -0.24 -12.45 -7.52
CA MET A 168 -1.37 -12.01 -6.71
C MET A 168 -1.04 -10.72 -5.95
N LEU A 169 -0.79 -9.65 -6.70
CA LEU A 169 -0.62 -8.33 -6.13
C LEU A 169 -1.99 -7.66 -5.99
N GLY A 170 -2.39 -7.38 -4.79
CA GLY A 170 -3.49 -6.46 -4.52
C GLY A 170 -2.98 -5.00 -4.64
N PHE A 171 -3.80 -4.09 -5.07
CA PHE A 171 -3.43 -2.78 -5.60
C PHE A 171 -3.88 -1.62 -4.77
N TRP A 172 -3.16 -0.56 -5.01
CA TRP A 172 -3.19 0.63 -4.22
C TRP A 172 -3.48 1.89 -5.03
N PHE A 173 -4.52 2.59 -4.63
CA PHE A 173 -4.73 3.97 -4.97
C PHE A 173 -5.04 4.79 -3.72
N SER A 174 -4.13 5.64 -3.32
CA SER A 174 -4.45 6.74 -2.43
C SER A 174 -5.00 7.89 -3.27
N CYS A 175 -6.32 7.97 -3.39
CA CYS A 175 -6.95 9.14 -4.01
C CYS A 175 -6.77 10.35 -3.09
N PHE A 176 -5.80 11.19 -3.39
CA PHE A 176 -5.81 12.58 -2.92
C PHE A 176 -6.78 13.34 -3.82
N ARG A 177 -8.06 13.35 -3.48
CA ARG A 177 -8.98 14.30 -4.10
C ARG A 177 -8.68 15.71 -3.56
N PRO A 178 -8.69 16.75 -4.41
CA PRO A 178 -8.51 18.14 -3.98
C PRO A 178 -9.61 18.62 -3.06
#